data_17339ae3c8c1d733388e6f992dcb0ac6
#
_entry.id   17339ae3c8c1d733388e6f992dcb0ac6
#
_cell.length_a   1.000
_cell.length_b   1.000
_cell.length_c   1.000
_cell.angle_alpha   90.00
_cell.angle_beta   90.00
_cell.angle_gamma   90.00
#
_symmetry.space_group_name_H-M   'P 1'
#
loop_
_entity.id
_entity.type
_entity.pdbx_description
1 polymer ?
#
loop_
_entity_poly.entity_id
_entity_poly.type
_entity_poly.pdbx_seq_one_letter_code
_entity_poly.pdbx_strand_id
1 'polypeptide(L)'
;MVGQYKGVQSRILNINSRDFFTPCTAHSLNLVLCDAAKNSLRAINFFGILRRVYTLFSASVGRWDILKSNCKQFTVKQWSETRWESRLNSVKALRFQLPFIMNALEEVSNDTNDLVARSEALYLLKEISSYEFILSLIIWYDILMETNIVSKSLQNHNMDICVSTKLVFGVLEYLKNYRENGYESAKIKSNELADLVGTESVFKKCRLRKKKKLFDYEANDEVIENQEEHFKITYFFVILDQAIKSLDKRFKQLESYSNNFGFLYHIGKLKDMQDDELMKCCKDLHLVLSDESSKDIDGQDLFAEIVIFRSLVDEEVTPLQALAELKKNGGSFPNITIAIRIMLPVASACAERSFSKLKIIKSYLRNSIGQDKLSDLALLSIEQKMSKSINYEEVINAFAQSKSRKKIF
;
A
#
# COMPACT_ATOMS: atom_id res chain seq x y z
N MET A 1 11.68 9.55 -2.83
CA MET A 1 11.05 10.71 -3.51
C MET A 1 10.71 11.84 -2.54
N VAL A 2 10.10 11.56 -1.42
CA VAL A 2 9.70 12.57 -0.43
C VAL A 2 10.80 12.74 0.61
N GLY A 3 11.76 13.60 0.36
CA GLY A 3 12.75 14.02 1.36
C GLY A 3 12.62 15.52 1.55
N GLN A 4 12.41 15.97 2.79
CA GLN A 4 12.09 17.36 3.11
C GLN A 4 13.13 18.36 2.58
N TYR A 5 14.39 17.95 2.41
CA TYR A 5 15.48 18.84 1.97
C TYR A 5 16.19 18.38 0.68
N LYS A 6 16.16 17.11 0.32
CA LYS A 6 16.93 16.54 -0.79
C LYS A 6 16.12 15.62 -1.71
N GLY A 7 14.80 15.49 -1.49
CA GLY A 7 13.91 14.70 -2.34
C GLY A 7 13.69 15.34 -3.70
N VAL A 8 13.30 14.54 -4.69
CA VAL A 8 12.96 15.02 -6.03
C VAL A 8 11.86 16.07 -5.97
N GLN A 9 10.81 15.83 -5.16
CA GLN A 9 9.72 16.78 -4.94
C GLN A 9 10.24 18.16 -4.50
N SER A 10 11.10 18.20 -3.47
CA SER A 10 11.68 19.45 -2.95
C SER A 10 12.48 20.19 -4.01
N ARG A 11 13.22 19.46 -4.87
CA ARG A 11 14.01 20.05 -5.94
C ARG A 11 13.13 20.63 -7.05
N ILE A 12 12.05 19.94 -7.42
CA ILE A 12 11.10 20.42 -8.44
C ILE A 12 10.38 21.67 -7.91
N LEU A 13 9.87 21.64 -6.67
CA LEU A 13 9.19 22.80 -6.05
C LEU A 13 10.09 24.03 -5.91
N ASN A 14 11.43 23.84 -5.75
CA ASN A 14 12.37 24.95 -5.75
C ASN A 14 12.59 25.55 -7.15
N ILE A 15 12.32 24.80 -8.22
CA ILE A 15 12.41 25.28 -9.60
C ILE A 15 11.08 25.86 -10.06
N ASN A 16 9.97 25.18 -9.70
CA ASN A 16 8.62 25.59 -10.02
C ASN A 16 7.72 25.41 -8.79
N SER A 17 7.36 26.52 -8.13
CA SER A 17 6.54 26.54 -6.93
C SER A 17 5.10 26.08 -7.18
N ARG A 18 4.64 26.09 -8.42
CA ARG A 18 3.31 25.72 -8.89
C ARG A 18 3.15 24.23 -9.20
N ASP A 19 4.22 23.44 -9.05
CA ASP A 19 4.17 22.00 -9.30
C ASP A 19 3.37 21.25 -8.24
N PHE A 20 2.59 20.28 -8.69
CA PHE A 20 1.77 19.46 -7.82
C PHE A 20 2.37 18.07 -7.62
N PHE A 21 2.59 17.71 -6.38
CA PHE A 21 2.94 16.36 -6.01
C PHE A 21 1.74 15.59 -5.49
N THR A 22 1.27 14.63 -6.28
CA THR A 22 0.26 13.66 -5.87
C THR A 22 0.91 12.33 -5.54
N PRO A 23 0.99 11.92 -4.25
CA PRO A 23 1.51 10.61 -3.92
C PRO A 23 0.55 9.52 -4.43
N CYS A 24 1.10 8.42 -4.91
CA CYS A 24 0.28 7.25 -5.26
C CYS A 24 -0.58 6.83 -4.05
N THR A 25 -1.90 6.87 -4.20
CA THR A 25 -2.85 6.65 -3.10
C THR A 25 -2.74 5.24 -2.51
N ALA A 26 -2.59 4.21 -3.36
CA ALA A 26 -2.38 2.83 -2.91
C ALA A 26 -1.07 2.67 -2.13
N HIS A 27 0.01 3.33 -2.57
CA HIS A 27 1.27 3.35 -1.84
C HIS A 27 1.14 4.09 -0.50
N SER A 28 0.41 5.19 -0.47
CA SER A 28 0.14 5.97 0.75
C SER A 28 -0.60 5.15 1.80
N LEU A 29 -1.60 4.35 1.41
CA LEU A 29 -2.27 3.41 2.33
C LEU A 29 -1.31 2.36 2.89
N ASN A 30 -0.41 1.82 2.07
CA ASN A 30 0.63 0.92 2.55
C ASN A 30 1.54 1.57 3.60
N LEU A 31 1.92 2.83 3.39
CA LEU A 31 2.73 3.58 4.35
C LEU A 31 1.99 3.86 5.66
N VAL A 32 0.67 4.14 5.62
CA VAL A 32 -0.17 4.31 6.83
C VAL A 32 -0.08 3.07 7.72
N LEU A 33 -0.25 1.89 7.14
CA LEU A 33 -0.16 0.63 7.87
C LEU A 33 1.28 0.36 8.37
N CYS A 34 2.31 0.73 7.60
CA CYS A 34 3.70 0.68 8.05
C CYS A 34 3.93 1.56 9.28
N ASP A 35 3.42 2.79 9.25
CA ASP A 35 3.56 3.74 10.34
C ASP A 35 2.86 3.23 11.60
N ALA A 36 1.64 2.69 11.47
CA ALA A 36 0.89 2.09 12.56
C ALA A 36 1.63 0.89 13.19
N ALA A 37 2.14 -0.03 12.34
CA ALA A 37 2.85 -1.21 12.82
C ALA A 37 4.20 -0.89 13.48
N LYS A 38 4.92 0.13 13.00
CA LYS A 38 6.22 0.54 13.57
C LYS A 38 6.10 1.33 14.86
N ASN A 39 4.94 1.92 15.13
CA ASN A 39 4.73 2.76 16.31
C ASN A 39 4.47 1.96 17.61
N SER A 40 4.35 0.64 17.52
CA SER A 40 4.10 -0.22 18.69
C SER A 40 5.06 -1.41 18.70
N LEU A 41 5.80 -1.58 19.80
CA LEU A 41 6.67 -2.74 20.01
C LEU A 41 5.89 -4.06 19.95
N ARG A 42 4.64 -4.08 20.46
CA ARG A 42 3.76 -5.26 20.37
C ARG A 42 3.40 -5.58 18.92
N ALA A 43 3.14 -4.56 18.08
CA ALA A 43 2.89 -4.77 16.65
C ALA A 43 4.15 -5.27 15.92
N ILE A 44 5.31 -4.72 16.23
CA ILE A 44 6.59 -5.18 15.67
C ILE A 44 6.82 -6.66 16.01
N ASN A 45 6.61 -7.04 17.28
CA ASN A 45 6.73 -8.42 17.73
C ASN A 45 5.72 -9.35 17.07
N PHE A 46 4.45 -8.94 16.99
CA PHE A 46 3.39 -9.69 16.31
C PHE A 46 3.77 -10.02 14.88
N PHE A 47 4.15 -9.01 14.09
CA PHE A 47 4.58 -9.22 12.73
C PHE A 47 5.91 -9.98 12.63
N GLY A 48 6.80 -9.83 13.62
CA GLY A 48 8.02 -10.62 13.75
C GLY A 48 7.74 -12.11 13.90
N ILE A 49 6.77 -12.48 14.74
CA ILE A 49 6.32 -13.87 14.92
C ILE A 49 5.77 -14.45 13.61
N LEU A 50 4.91 -13.71 12.90
CA LEU A 50 4.39 -14.13 11.60
C LEU A 50 5.50 -14.44 10.59
N ARG A 51 6.51 -13.58 10.53
CA ARG A 51 7.67 -13.77 9.66
C ARG A 51 8.47 -15.03 10.05
N ARG A 52 8.68 -15.23 11.35
CA ARG A 52 9.45 -16.39 11.86
C ARG A 52 8.72 -17.70 11.60
N VAL A 53 7.38 -17.74 11.73
CA VAL A 53 6.57 -18.91 11.35
C VAL A 53 6.82 -19.28 9.89
N TYR A 54 6.74 -18.33 8.95
CA TYR A 54 7.06 -18.58 7.55
C TYR A 54 8.50 -19.07 7.37
N THR A 55 9.47 -18.41 8.01
CA THR A 55 10.90 -18.73 7.85
C THR A 55 11.22 -20.13 8.36
N LEU A 56 10.63 -20.55 9.49
CA LEU A 56 10.83 -21.89 10.06
C LEU A 56 10.42 -22.97 9.06
N PHE A 57 9.22 -22.85 8.49
CA PHE A 57 8.71 -23.84 7.54
C PHE A 57 9.41 -23.76 6.18
N SER A 58 9.70 -22.59 5.66
CA SER A 58 10.32 -22.41 4.34
C SER A 58 11.79 -22.76 4.28
N ALA A 59 12.47 -22.89 5.41
CA ALA A 59 13.89 -23.22 5.49
C ALA A 59 14.20 -24.70 5.20
N SER A 60 13.20 -25.60 5.16
CA SER A 60 13.36 -27.01 4.88
C SER A 60 12.17 -27.55 4.11
N VAL A 61 12.45 -28.43 3.11
CA VAL A 61 11.40 -29.10 2.34
C VAL A 61 10.53 -29.97 3.25
N GLY A 62 11.14 -30.75 4.16
CA GLY A 62 10.41 -31.61 5.09
C GLY A 62 9.48 -30.80 6.01
N ARG A 63 9.96 -29.67 6.59
CA ARG A 63 9.12 -28.80 7.41
C ARG A 63 8.00 -28.15 6.60
N TRP A 64 8.26 -27.81 5.34
CA TRP A 64 7.24 -27.27 4.45
C TRP A 64 6.16 -28.32 4.11
N ASP A 65 6.53 -29.58 3.99
CA ASP A 65 5.58 -30.67 3.74
C ASP A 65 4.74 -30.95 5.00
N ILE A 66 5.30 -30.87 6.21
CA ILE A 66 4.55 -30.91 7.48
C ILE A 66 3.49 -29.78 7.50
N LEU A 67 3.87 -28.57 7.14
CA LEU A 67 2.90 -27.46 7.08
C LEU A 67 1.79 -27.74 6.07
N LYS A 68 2.09 -28.26 4.89
CA LYS A 68 1.10 -28.57 3.85
C LYS A 68 0.18 -29.72 4.22
N SER A 69 0.68 -30.73 4.92
CA SER A 69 -0.14 -31.86 5.38
C SER A 69 -1.20 -31.42 6.40
N ASN A 70 -0.83 -30.48 7.27
CA ASN A 70 -1.74 -29.91 8.27
C ASN A 70 -2.66 -28.83 7.68
N CYS A 71 -2.15 -27.95 6.81
CA CYS A 71 -2.85 -26.76 6.29
C CYS A 71 -3.30 -26.97 4.84
N LYS A 72 -4.59 -27.23 4.59
CA LYS A 72 -5.13 -27.53 3.26
C LYS A 72 -5.63 -26.32 2.46
N GLN A 73 -6.07 -25.23 3.13
CA GLN A 73 -6.74 -24.11 2.45
C GLN A 73 -5.81 -22.93 2.17
N PHE A 74 -5.03 -22.52 3.15
CA PHE A 74 -4.13 -21.37 3.04
C PHE A 74 -2.73 -21.77 3.51
N THR A 75 -1.71 -21.33 2.78
CA THR A 75 -0.32 -21.47 3.25
C THR A 75 0.20 -20.12 3.71
N VAL A 76 1.05 -20.12 4.74
CA VAL A 76 1.78 -18.93 5.18
C VAL A 76 2.67 -18.48 4.03
N LYS A 77 2.56 -17.20 3.62
CA LYS A 77 3.30 -16.67 2.47
C LYS A 77 4.53 -15.88 2.89
N GLN A 78 5.48 -15.79 1.95
CA GLN A 78 6.68 -15.00 2.14
C GLN A 78 6.33 -13.55 2.48
N TRP A 79 6.98 -13.04 3.50
CA TRP A 79 6.84 -11.67 3.94
C TRP A 79 7.50 -10.68 2.96
N SER A 80 6.76 -9.63 2.62
CA SER A 80 7.30 -8.49 1.88
C SER A 80 7.20 -7.23 2.73
N GLU A 81 8.29 -6.50 2.87
CA GLU A 81 8.27 -5.23 3.62
C GLU A 81 7.47 -4.14 2.89
N THR A 82 7.40 -4.22 1.57
CA THR A 82 6.81 -3.21 0.70
C THR A 82 5.37 -3.51 0.27
N ARG A 83 4.89 -4.76 0.43
CA ARG A 83 3.56 -5.19 -0.02
C ARG A 83 2.71 -5.71 1.13
N TRP A 84 1.76 -4.92 1.55
CA TRP A 84 0.85 -5.29 2.64
C TRP A 84 -0.11 -6.45 2.32
N GLU A 85 -0.38 -6.70 1.05
CA GLU A 85 -1.14 -7.89 0.64
C GLU A 85 -0.48 -9.19 1.11
N SER A 86 0.86 -9.26 1.14
CA SER A 86 1.56 -10.42 1.69
C SER A 86 1.35 -10.57 3.20
N ARG A 87 1.23 -9.45 3.91
CA ARG A 87 0.93 -9.44 5.36
C ARG A 87 -0.50 -9.89 5.62
N LEU A 88 -1.47 -9.35 4.88
CA LEU A 88 -2.85 -9.80 4.95
C LEU A 88 -2.97 -11.30 4.72
N ASN A 89 -2.30 -11.83 3.67
CA ASN A 89 -2.35 -13.25 3.36
C ASN A 89 -1.77 -14.11 4.49
N SER A 90 -0.70 -13.65 5.16
CA SER A 90 -0.12 -14.35 6.32
C SER A 90 -1.04 -14.29 7.53
N VAL A 91 -1.60 -13.11 7.84
CA VAL A 91 -2.59 -12.93 8.92
C VAL A 91 -3.84 -13.78 8.66
N LYS A 92 -4.33 -13.79 7.42
CA LYS A 92 -5.48 -14.61 6.99
C LYS A 92 -5.21 -16.10 7.18
N ALA A 93 -4.02 -16.58 6.77
CA ALA A 93 -3.65 -17.99 6.94
C ALA A 93 -3.65 -18.40 8.42
N LEU A 94 -3.06 -17.59 9.30
CA LEU A 94 -3.08 -17.87 10.74
C LEU A 94 -4.50 -17.78 11.32
N ARG A 95 -5.27 -16.76 10.98
CA ARG A 95 -6.64 -16.59 11.53
C ARG A 95 -7.52 -17.79 11.27
N PHE A 96 -7.52 -18.31 10.04
CA PHE A 96 -8.44 -19.38 9.64
C PHE A 96 -7.89 -20.78 9.81
N GLN A 97 -6.59 -20.92 10.09
CA GLN A 97 -5.93 -22.23 10.24
C GLN A 97 -5.04 -22.29 11.50
N LEU A 98 -5.29 -21.46 12.51
CA LEU A 98 -4.47 -21.40 13.71
C LEU A 98 -4.28 -22.78 14.35
N PRO A 99 -5.33 -23.62 14.58
CA PRO A 99 -5.15 -24.95 15.15
C PRO A 99 -4.21 -25.85 14.33
N PHE A 100 -4.36 -25.80 13.01
CA PHE A 100 -3.55 -26.61 12.10
C PHE A 100 -2.08 -26.16 12.04
N ILE A 101 -1.83 -24.85 12.14
CA ILE A 101 -0.47 -24.30 12.22
C ILE A 101 0.17 -24.65 13.56
N MET A 102 -0.60 -24.65 14.66
CA MET A 102 -0.14 -25.09 15.96
C MET A 102 0.25 -26.57 15.95
N ASN A 103 -0.58 -27.43 15.37
CA ASN A 103 -0.27 -28.86 15.20
C ASN A 103 1.01 -29.06 14.35
N ALA A 104 1.16 -28.32 13.25
CA ALA A 104 2.36 -28.38 12.44
C ALA A 104 3.63 -27.94 13.20
N LEU A 105 3.53 -26.92 14.06
CA LEU A 105 4.66 -26.51 14.92
C LEU A 105 4.99 -27.54 16.00
N GLU A 106 3.98 -28.18 16.56
CA GLU A 106 4.14 -29.27 17.54
C GLU A 106 4.81 -30.49 16.88
N GLU A 107 4.36 -30.89 15.69
CA GLU A 107 5.00 -31.96 14.90
C GLU A 107 6.46 -31.63 14.61
N VAL A 108 6.79 -30.40 14.14
CA VAL A 108 8.20 -29.98 13.95
C VAL A 108 8.98 -30.05 15.27
N SER A 109 8.38 -29.70 16.40
CA SER A 109 9.06 -29.73 17.69
C SER A 109 9.40 -31.15 18.16
N ASN A 110 8.60 -32.13 17.74
CA ASN A 110 8.76 -33.54 18.15
C ASN A 110 9.67 -34.34 17.19
N ASP A 111 9.55 -34.13 15.87
CA ASP A 111 10.12 -34.99 14.85
C ASP A 111 11.46 -34.47 14.30
N THR A 112 11.88 -33.25 14.61
CA THR A 112 13.15 -32.74 14.06
C THR A 112 14.34 -33.04 14.94
N ASN A 113 15.43 -33.51 14.30
CA ASN A 113 16.75 -33.64 14.93
C ASN A 113 17.51 -32.28 15.02
N ASP A 114 17.01 -31.24 14.37
CA ASP A 114 17.55 -29.88 14.42
C ASP A 114 17.11 -29.19 15.71
N LEU A 115 18.01 -29.13 16.68
CA LEU A 115 17.74 -28.50 17.99
C LEU A 115 17.34 -27.01 17.89
N VAL A 116 17.87 -26.30 16.89
CA VAL A 116 17.55 -24.89 16.67
C VAL A 116 16.10 -24.77 16.16
N ALA A 117 15.72 -25.58 15.17
CA ALA A 117 14.36 -25.61 14.66
C ALA A 117 13.35 -26.06 15.71
N ARG A 118 13.71 -27.03 16.55
CA ARG A 118 12.88 -27.48 17.68
C ARG A 118 12.63 -26.37 18.69
N SER A 119 13.68 -25.70 19.13
CA SER A 119 13.56 -24.56 20.06
C SER A 119 12.73 -23.43 19.48
N GLU A 120 12.92 -23.12 18.20
CA GLU A 120 12.16 -22.10 17.48
C GLU A 120 10.68 -22.48 17.37
N ALA A 121 10.36 -23.73 17.03
CA ALA A 121 8.98 -24.21 16.94
C ALA A 121 8.26 -24.13 18.30
N LEU A 122 8.89 -24.54 19.38
CA LEU A 122 8.35 -24.44 20.74
C LEU A 122 8.10 -22.98 21.15
N TYR A 123 9.06 -22.08 20.83
CA TYR A 123 8.89 -20.66 21.10
C TYR A 123 7.69 -20.08 20.33
N LEU A 124 7.60 -20.36 19.03
CA LEU A 124 6.53 -19.88 18.17
C LEU A 124 5.17 -20.43 18.61
N LEU A 125 5.09 -21.72 18.96
CA LEU A 125 3.88 -22.34 19.49
C LEU A 125 3.39 -21.61 20.76
N LYS A 126 4.30 -21.34 21.71
CA LYS A 126 3.98 -20.58 22.93
C LYS A 126 3.48 -19.16 22.65
N GLU A 127 4.07 -18.48 21.67
CA GLU A 127 3.67 -17.10 21.36
C GLU A 127 2.33 -17.04 20.63
N ILE A 128 2.10 -17.92 19.61
CA ILE A 128 0.84 -17.91 18.85
C ILE A 128 -0.36 -18.43 19.65
N SER A 129 -0.13 -19.26 20.67
CA SER A 129 -1.16 -19.70 21.62
C SER A 129 -1.49 -18.66 22.69
N SER A 130 -0.82 -17.50 22.73
CA SER A 130 -1.17 -16.49 23.73
C SER A 130 -2.42 -15.70 23.31
N TYR A 131 -3.30 -15.41 24.29
CA TYR A 131 -4.52 -14.63 24.04
C TYR A 131 -4.23 -13.28 23.41
N GLU A 132 -3.19 -12.57 23.86
CA GLU A 132 -2.76 -11.28 23.27
C GLU A 132 -2.37 -11.40 21.80
N PHE A 133 -1.76 -12.52 21.40
CA PHE A 133 -1.44 -12.77 19.99
C PHE A 133 -2.72 -13.03 19.18
N ILE A 134 -3.64 -13.84 19.69
CA ILE A 134 -4.94 -14.15 19.06
C ILE A 134 -5.75 -12.86 18.88
N LEU A 135 -5.84 -12.02 19.90
CA LEU A 135 -6.53 -10.72 19.80
C LEU A 135 -5.85 -9.79 18.79
N SER A 136 -4.51 -9.74 18.79
CA SER A 136 -3.75 -8.99 17.78
C SER A 136 -4.00 -9.51 16.36
N LEU A 137 -4.15 -10.83 16.20
CA LEU A 137 -4.41 -11.47 14.90
C LEU A 137 -5.77 -11.03 14.33
N ILE A 138 -6.81 -10.96 15.18
CA ILE A 138 -8.14 -10.48 14.79
C ILE A 138 -8.11 -8.99 14.47
N ILE A 139 -7.52 -8.17 15.33
CA ILE A 139 -7.41 -6.71 15.12
C ILE A 139 -6.70 -6.40 13.79
N TRP A 140 -5.54 -7.00 13.56
CA TRP A 140 -4.81 -6.76 12.30
C TRP A 140 -5.51 -7.33 11.08
N TYR A 141 -6.23 -8.45 11.22
CA TYR A 141 -7.03 -8.96 10.12
C TYR A 141 -8.12 -7.98 9.70
N ASP A 142 -8.88 -7.44 10.66
CA ASP A 142 -9.97 -6.50 10.39
C ASP A 142 -9.42 -5.22 9.72
N ILE A 143 -8.34 -4.63 10.26
CA ILE A 143 -7.69 -3.44 9.68
C ILE A 143 -7.14 -3.71 8.26
N LEU A 144 -6.42 -4.82 8.08
CA LEU A 144 -5.77 -5.16 6.82
C LEU A 144 -6.77 -5.52 5.72
N MET A 145 -7.88 -6.17 6.08
CA MET A 145 -8.90 -6.59 5.12
C MET A 145 -9.57 -5.38 4.46
N GLU A 146 -10.08 -4.44 5.27
CA GLU A 146 -10.73 -3.22 4.78
C GLU A 146 -9.76 -2.36 3.95
N THR A 147 -8.56 -2.15 4.46
CA THR A 147 -7.56 -1.38 3.74
C THR A 147 -7.15 -2.03 2.42
N ASN A 148 -7.10 -3.38 2.36
CA ASN A 148 -6.73 -4.10 1.15
C ASN A 148 -7.81 -4.03 0.06
N ILE A 149 -9.10 -4.04 0.43
CA ILE A 149 -10.21 -3.86 -0.52
C ILE A 149 -10.04 -2.53 -1.25
N VAL A 150 -9.85 -1.46 -0.50
CA VAL A 150 -9.64 -0.11 -1.06
C VAL A 150 -8.32 -0.02 -1.83
N SER A 151 -7.23 -0.57 -1.30
CA SER A 151 -5.94 -0.58 -1.99
C SER A 151 -5.98 -1.27 -3.35
N LYS A 152 -6.74 -2.36 -3.50
CA LYS A 152 -6.95 -3.02 -4.80
C LYS A 152 -7.75 -2.17 -5.77
N SER A 153 -8.81 -1.52 -5.29
CA SER A 153 -9.59 -0.60 -6.11
C SER A 153 -8.73 0.55 -6.63
N LEU A 154 -7.90 1.14 -5.76
CA LEU A 154 -6.99 2.24 -6.11
C LEU A 154 -5.84 1.85 -7.08
N GLN A 155 -5.62 0.58 -7.33
CA GLN A 155 -4.64 0.10 -8.31
C GLN A 155 -5.22 -0.01 -9.74
N ASN A 156 -6.49 0.27 -9.92
CA ASN A 156 -7.10 0.32 -11.25
C ASN A 156 -6.51 1.50 -12.05
N HIS A 157 -6.15 1.24 -13.31
CA HIS A 157 -5.54 2.24 -14.19
C HIS A 157 -6.46 3.42 -14.55
N ASN A 158 -7.76 3.16 -14.55
CA ASN A 158 -8.78 4.15 -14.89
C ASN A 158 -9.42 4.76 -13.63
N MET A 159 -8.72 4.70 -12.49
CA MET A 159 -9.25 5.23 -11.24
C MET A 159 -9.26 6.77 -11.28
N ASP A 160 -10.45 7.33 -11.13
CA ASP A 160 -10.66 8.75 -10.95
C ASP A 160 -10.20 9.23 -9.57
N ILE A 161 -9.61 10.42 -9.52
CA ILE A 161 -9.11 11.00 -8.28
C ILE A 161 -10.24 11.30 -7.28
N CYS A 162 -11.42 11.72 -7.76
CA CYS A 162 -12.57 11.98 -6.91
C CYS A 162 -13.08 10.69 -6.26
N VAL A 163 -13.12 9.59 -7.02
CA VAL A 163 -13.45 8.27 -6.50
C VAL A 163 -12.36 7.78 -5.54
N SER A 164 -11.09 8.00 -5.86
CA SER A 164 -9.96 7.68 -4.98
C SER A 164 -10.06 8.40 -3.64
N THR A 165 -10.41 9.69 -3.66
CA THR A 165 -10.59 10.51 -2.47
C THR A 165 -11.72 9.99 -1.59
N LYS A 166 -12.88 9.64 -2.18
CA LYS A 166 -14.01 9.03 -1.45
C LYS A 166 -13.64 7.68 -0.82
N LEU A 167 -12.91 6.84 -1.55
CA LEU A 167 -12.47 5.54 -1.04
C LEU A 167 -11.52 5.69 0.15
N VAL A 168 -10.57 6.63 0.09
CA VAL A 168 -9.64 6.91 1.21
C VAL A 168 -10.39 7.49 2.40
N PHE A 169 -11.37 8.38 2.17
CA PHE A 169 -12.24 8.89 3.22
C PHE A 169 -13.02 7.76 3.90
N GLY A 170 -13.57 6.81 3.14
CA GLY A 170 -14.23 5.62 3.68
C GLY A 170 -13.34 4.80 4.61
N VAL A 171 -12.06 4.63 4.26
CA VAL A 171 -11.08 3.96 5.16
C VAL A 171 -10.86 4.78 6.43
N LEU A 172 -10.75 6.10 6.33
CA LEU A 172 -10.56 6.97 7.49
C LEU A 172 -11.73 6.86 8.47
N GLU A 173 -12.96 6.93 7.96
CA GLU A 173 -14.18 6.79 8.78
C GLU A 173 -14.30 5.37 9.37
N TYR A 174 -13.96 4.33 8.60
CA TYR A 174 -13.89 2.98 9.13
C TYR A 174 -12.90 2.86 10.31
N LEU A 175 -11.69 3.40 10.18
CA LEU A 175 -10.69 3.34 11.25
C LEU A 175 -11.13 4.13 12.49
N LYS A 176 -11.80 5.28 12.33
CA LYS A 176 -12.37 6.04 13.45
C LYS A 176 -13.45 5.24 14.17
N ASN A 177 -14.39 4.68 13.42
CA ASN A 177 -15.45 3.85 14.00
C ASN A 177 -14.89 2.57 14.64
N TYR A 178 -13.91 1.93 14.02
CA TYR A 178 -13.25 0.74 14.59
C TYR A 178 -12.50 1.06 15.89
N ARG A 179 -11.91 2.26 15.99
CA ARG A 179 -11.29 2.75 17.23
C ARG A 179 -12.29 2.87 18.38
N GLU A 180 -13.48 3.36 18.10
CA GLU A 180 -14.52 3.57 19.11
C GLU A 180 -15.22 2.26 19.51
N ASN A 181 -15.59 1.46 18.52
CA ASN A 181 -16.52 0.35 18.68
C ASN A 181 -15.90 -1.03 18.38
N GLY A 182 -14.73 -1.09 17.72
CA GLY A 182 -14.17 -2.34 17.20
C GLY A 182 -13.55 -3.27 18.23
N TYR A 183 -13.13 -2.76 19.39
CA TYR A 183 -12.42 -3.56 20.39
C TYR A 183 -13.26 -4.72 20.94
N GLU A 184 -14.50 -4.46 21.31
CA GLU A 184 -15.40 -5.49 21.86
C GLU A 184 -15.73 -6.57 20.81
N SER A 185 -15.96 -6.15 19.56
CA SER A 185 -16.16 -7.09 18.46
C SER A 185 -14.92 -7.98 18.21
N ALA A 186 -13.73 -7.37 18.25
CA ALA A 186 -12.47 -8.11 18.11
C ALA A 186 -12.27 -9.09 19.27
N LYS A 187 -12.62 -8.69 20.50
CA LYS A 187 -12.53 -9.53 21.70
C LYS A 187 -13.45 -10.75 21.62
N ILE A 188 -14.70 -10.56 21.18
CA ILE A 188 -15.65 -11.68 20.99
C ILE A 188 -15.08 -12.70 20.01
N LYS A 189 -14.67 -12.25 18.81
CA LYS A 189 -14.06 -13.12 17.78
C LYS A 189 -12.78 -13.80 18.29
N SER A 190 -12.03 -13.13 19.16
CA SER A 190 -10.79 -13.66 19.74
C SER A 190 -11.07 -14.73 20.79
N ASN A 191 -12.12 -14.58 21.58
CA ASN A 191 -12.56 -15.61 22.54
C ASN A 191 -12.98 -16.88 21.79
N GLU A 192 -13.79 -16.76 20.73
CA GLU A 192 -14.18 -17.90 19.89
C GLU A 192 -12.96 -18.64 19.33
N LEU A 193 -11.95 -17.89 18.85
CA LEU A 193 -10.72 -18.50 18.32
C LEU A 193 -9.86 -19.09 19.43
N ALA A 194 -9.78 -18.47 20.60
CA ALA A 194 -9.06 -18.96 21.77
C ALA A 194 -9.68 -20.27 22.29
N ASP A 195 -11.01 -20.35 22.38
CA ASP A 195 -11.73 -21.57 22.76
C ASP A 195 -11.46 -22.71 21.77
N LEU A 196 -11.43 -22.41 20.46
CA LEU A 196 -11.14 -23.39 19.41
C LEU A 196 -9.73 -24.02 19.54
N VAL A 197 -8.76 -23.27 20.05
CA VAL A 197 -7.37 -23.73 20.24
C VAL A 197 -7.06 -24.13 21.69
N GLY A 198 -8.05 -24.11 22.56
CA GLY A 198 -7.89 -24.45 23.98
C GLY A 198 -7.03 -23.47 24.79
N THR A 199 -7.03 -22.18 24.38
CA THR A 199 -6.30 -21.12 25.06
C THR A 199 -7.23 -20.35 25.99
N GLU A 200 -6.81 -20.14 27.23
CA GLU A 200 -7.57 -19.30 28.17
C GLU A 200 -7.55 -17.83 27.71
N SER A 201 -8.72 -17.17 27.72
CA SER A 201 -8.90 -15.76 27.33
C SER A 201 -8.38 -14.81 28.42
N VAL A 202 -7.13 -14.97 28.83
CA VAL A 202 -6.49 -14.23 29.91
C VAL A 202 -5.26 -13.48 29.41
N PHE A 203 -5.18 -12.20 29.77
CA PHE A 203 -4.00 -11.38 29.48
C PHE A 203 -2.84 -11.73 30.39
N LYS A 204 -1.62 -11.78 29.82
CA LYS A 204 -0.39 -12.03 30.60
C LYS A 204 -0.19 -10.90 31.63
N LYS A 205 0.07 -11.26 32.88
CA LYS A 205 0.41 -10.28 33.91
C LYS A 205 1.73 -9.61 33.59
N CYS A 206 1.70 -8.34 33.22
CA CYS A 206 2.91 -7.53 33.04
C CYS A 206 3.42 -7.04 34.40
N ARG A 207 4.71 -7.20 34.65
CA ARG A 207 5.35 -6.61 35.81
C ARG A 207 5.40 -5.09 35.63
N LEU A 208 4.64 -4.36 36.44
CA LEU A 208 4.63 -2.91 36.42
C LEU A 208 6.00 -2.37 36.83
N ARG A 209 6.69 -1.73 35.89
CA ARG A 209 7.92 -1.01 36.20
C ARG A 209 7.52 0.31 36.86
N LYS A 210 7.72 0.43 38.18
CA LYS A 210 7.67 1.74 38.85
C LYS A 210 8.81 2.59 38.32
N LYS A 211 8.51 3.69 37.62
CA LYS A 211 9.51 4.72 37.31
C LYS A 211 10.03 5.27 38.64
N LYS A 212 11.34 5.33 38.82
CA LYS A 212 11.91 6.09 39.94
C LYS A 212 11.59 7.56 39.70
N LYS A 213 10.88 8.20 40.60
CA LYS A 213 10.72 9.66 40.59
C LYS A 213 12.08 10.30 40.76
N LEU A 214 12.42 11.20 39.87
CA LEU A 214 13.62 12.04 40.01
C LEU A 214 13.36 13.21 40.99
N PHE A 215 12.10 13.67 41.03
CA PHE A 215 11.70 14.81 41.87
C PHE A 215 10.34 14.53 42.52
N ASP A 216 10.15 15.04 43.78
CA ASP A 216 8.92 14.80 44.55
C ASP A 216 7.64 15.42 43.99
N TYR A 217 7.76 16.38 43.06
CA TYR A 217 6.62 17.02 42.39
C TYR A 217 6.13 16.28 41.14
N GLU A 218 6.80 15.21 40.72
CA GLU A 218 6.33 14.40 39.64
C GLU A 218 5.06 13.65 40.03
N ALA A 219 3.99 13.82 39.23
CA ALA A 219 2.75 13.09 39.43
C ALA A 219 3.00 11.56 39.39
N ASN A 220 2.26 10.83 40.21
CA ASN A 220 2.27 9.37 40.13
C ASN A 220 1.61 9.00 38.80
N ASP A 221 2.32 8.26 37.92
CA ASP A 221 1.66 7.60 36.80
C ASP A 221 0.55 6.69 37.41
N GLU A 222 -0.70 6.87 36.97
CA GLU A 222 -1.78 6.00 37.37
C GLU A 222 -1.44 4.58 36.91
N VAL A 223 -1.42 3.66 37.87
CA VAL A 223 -1.11 2.26 37.60
C VAL A 223 -2.38 1.63 37.03
N ILE A 224 -2.40 1.34 35.74
CA ILE A 224 -3.49 0.59 35.13
C ILE A 224 -3.41 -0.85 35.65
N GLU A 225 -4.24 -1.19 36.63
CA GLU A 225 -4.26 -2.52 37.24
C GLU A 225 -4.86 -3.58 36.31
N ASN A 226 -5.78 -3.18 35.44
CA ASN A 226 -6.43 -4.06 34.47
C ASN A 226 -5.53 -4.27 33.23
N GLN A 227 -5.07 -5.50 33.04
CA GLN A 227 -4.18 -5.87 31.92
C GLN A 227 -4.88 -5.74 30.55
N GLU A 228 -6.19 -5.95 30.48
CA GLU A 228 -7.00 -5.73 29.30
C GLU A 228 -7.01 -4.24 28.92
N GLU A 229 -7.29 -3.38 29.88
CA GLU A 229 -7.31 -1.93 29.67
C GLU A 229 -5.93 -1.41 29.28
N HIS A 230 -4.88 -1.94 29.92
CA HIS A 230 -3.50 -1.66 29.51
C HIS A 230 -3.24 -2.07 28.06
N PHE A 231 -3.71 -3.24 27.60
CA PHE A 231 -3.58 -3.66 26.21
C PHE A 231 -4.36 -2.75 25.28
N LYS A 232 -5.60 -2.39 25.63
CA LYS A 232 -6.45 -1.50 24.85
C LYS A 232 -5.80 -0.13 24.65
N ILE A 233 -5.30 0.48 25.73
CA ILE A 233 -4.68 1.82 25.68
C ILE A 233 -3.31 1.80 24.99
N THR A 234 -2.42 0.88 25.37
CA THR A 234 -1.02 0.91 24.90
C THR A 234 -0.80 0.22 23.56
N TYR A 235 -1.78 -0.51 23.05
CA TYR A 235 -1.69 -1.22 21.79
C TYR A 235 -2.80 -0.87 20.82
N PHE A 236 -4.06 -1.21 21.13
CA PHE A 236 -5.19 -1.04 20.21
C PHE A 236 -5.36 0.43 19.80
N PHE A 237 -5.47 1.34 20.76
CA PHE A 237 -5.58 2.77 20.45
C PHE A 237 -4.33 3.32 19.79
N VAL A 238 -3.14 2.94 20.23
CA VAL A 238 -1.89 3.44 19.66
C VAL A 238 -1.75 3.14 18.17
N ILE A 239 -2.07 1.92 17.72
CA ILE A 239 -1.99 1.55 16.30
C ILE A 239 -3.05 2.28 15.46
N LEU A 240 -4.26 2.44 15.99
CA LEU A 240 -5.36 3.10 15.29
C LEU A 240 -5.16 4.62 15.23
N ASP A 241 -4.77 5.26 16.34
CA ASP A 241 -4.48 6.70 16.37
C ASP A 241 -3.35 7.05 15.41
N GLN A 242 -2.31 6.21 15.35
CA GLN A 242 -1.24 6.41 14.38
C GLN A 242 -1.70 6.20 12.94
N ALA A 243 -2.54 5.19 12.68
CA ALA A 243 -3.11 4.96 11.35
C ALA A 243 -3.99 6.13 10.91
N ILE A 244 -4.91 6.58 11.77
CA ILE A 244 -5.81 7.70 11.52
C ILE A 244 -5.00 8.99 11.26
N LYS A 245 -4.04 9.32 12.13
CA LYS A 245 -3.19 10.51 11.98
C LYS A 245 -2.37 10.48 10.68
N SER A 246 -1.79 9.33 10.35
CA SER A 246 -0.99 9.17 9.13
C SER A 246 -1.85 9.26 7.87
N LEU A 247 -3.09 8.71 7.92
CA LEU A 247 -4.04 8.76 6.81
C LEU A 247 -4.61 10.16 6.62
N ASP A 248 -5.04 10.83 7.70
CA ASP A 248 -5.58 12.19 7.66
C ASP A 248 -4.58 13.17 7.01
N LYS A 249 -3.30 13.09 7.41
CA LYS A 249 -2.26 13.92 6.78
C LYS A 249 -2.14 13.69 5.27
N ARG A 250 -2.25 12.44 4.81
CA ARG A 250 -2.16 12.09 3.39
C ARG A 250 -3.44 12.39 2.64
N PHE A 251 -4.58 12.27 3.32
CA PHE A 251 -5.89 12.58 2.78
C PHE A 251 -6.02 14.07 2.46
N LYS A 252 -5.57 14.98 3.33
CA LYS A 252 -5.58 16.43 3.09
C LYS A 252 -4.85 16.83 1.80
N GLN A 253 -3.74 16.17 1.47
CA GLN A 253 -3.04 16.41 0.21
C GLN A 253 -3.87 15.99 -1.01
N LEU A 254 -4.53 14.83 -0.92
CA LEU A 254 -5.37 14.30 -1.99
C LEU A 254 -6.65 15.12 -2.15
N GLU A 255 -7.24 15.55 -1.03
CA GLU A 255 -8.42 16.41 -0.99
C GLU A 255 -8.14 17.78 -1.65
N SER A 256 -7.03 18.43 -1.28
CA SER A 256 -6.59 19.67 -1.91
C SER A 256 -6.44 19.54 -3.42
N TYR A 257 -5.83 18.44 -3.88
CA TYR A 257 -5.70 18.17 -5.30
C TYR A 257 -7.08 17.93 -5.97
N SER A 258 -7.94 17.13 -5.34
CA SER A 258 -9.30 16.86 -5.84
C SER A 258 -10.16 18.14 -5.92
N ASN A 259 -10.03 19.03 -4.96
CA ASN A 259 -10.75 20.32 -4.98
C ASN A 259 -10.30 21.21 -6.13
N ASN A 260 -9.00 21.21 -6.45
CA ASN A 260 -8.46 22.06 -7.51
C ASN A 260 -8.73 21.50 -8.91
N PHE A 261 -8.62 20.17 -9.10
CA PHE A 261 -8.67 19.56 -10.42
C PHE A 261 -9.87 18.63 -10.65
N GLY A 262 -10.67 18.34 -9.61
CA GLY A 262 -11.73 17.34 -9.66
C GLY A 262 -12.77 17.59 -10.74
N PHE A 263 -13.13 18.86 -10.99
CA PHE A 263 -14.08 19.24 -12.04
C PHE A 263 -13.61 18.89 -13.45
N LEU A 264 -12.30 18.87 -13.71
CA LEU A 264 -11.72 18.52 -15.01
C LEU A 264 -11.75 17.02 -15.33
N TYR A 265 -11.96 16.16 -14.31
CA TYR A 265 -12.08 14.71 -14.55
C TYR A 265 -13.35 14.32 -15.32
N HIS A 266 -14.39 15.11 -15.21
CA HIS A 266 -15.71 14.87 -15.81
C HIS A 266 -16.17 16.07 -16.64
N ILE A 267 -15.35 16.51 -17.60
CA ILE A 267 -15.64 17.69 -18.41
C ILE A 267 -17.01 17.60 -19.10
N GLY A 268 -17.41 16.43 -19.60
CA GLY A 268 -18.71 16.25 -20.23
C GLY A 268 -19.89 16.48 -19.28
N LYS A 269 -19.74 16.15 -17.98
CA LYS A 269 -20.75 16.36 -16.94
C LYS A 269 -20.82 17.82 -16.45
N LEU A 270 -19.89 18.68 -16.83
CA LEU A 270 -19.93 20.11 -16.51
C LEU A 270 -21.10 20.83 -17.19
N LYS A 271 -21.82 20.17 -18.10
CA LYS A 271 -23.08 20.70 -18.66
C LYS A 271 -24.13 20.97 -17.58
N ASP A 272 -24.13 20.13 -16.52
CA ASP A 272 -25.10 20.21 -15.42
C ASP A 272 -24.66 21.17 -14.31
N MET A 273 -23.41 21.65 -14.36
CA MET A 273 -22.86 22.59 -13.37
C MET A 273 -23.29 24.03 -13.69
N GLN A 274 -23.69 24.78 -12.65
CA GLN A 274 -24.01 26.20 -12.79
C GLN A 274 -22.77 27.01 -13.19
N ASP A 275 -22.94 27.98 -14.07
CA ASP A 275 -21.82 28.76 -14.62
C ASP A 275 -21.07 29.56 -13.54
N ASP A 276 -21.74 30.02 -12.49
CA ASP A 276 -21.09 30.68 -11.36
C ASP A 276 -20.15 29.74 -10.57
N GLU A 277 -20.59 28.50 -10.36
CA GLU A 277 -19.78 27.48 -9.70
C GLU A 277 -18.58 27.08 -10.57
N LEU A 278 -18.80 26.89 -11.87
CA LEU A 278 -17.72 26.60 -12.82
C LEU A 278 -16.71 27.76 -12.89
N MET A 279 -17.18 28.99 -12.94
CA MET A 279 -16.32 30.19 -12.93
C MET A 279 -15.47 30.23 -11.66
N LYS A 280 -16.05 29.89 -10.50
CA LYS A 280 -15.32 29.82 -9.24
C LYS A 280 -14.20 28.77 -9.31
N CYS A 281 -14.49 27.54 -9.77
CA CYS A 281 -13.49 26.48 -9.94
C CYS A 281 -12.34 26.92 -10.87
N CYS A 282 -12.65 27.59 -11.97
CA CYS A 282 -11.65 28.10 -12.91
C CYS A 282 -10.76 29.20 -12.30
N LYS A 283 -11.34 30.09 -11.49
CA LYS A 283 -10.58 31.14 -10.77
C LYS A 283 -9.70 30.55 -9.67
N ASP A 284 -10.22 29.59 -8.91
CA ASP A 284 -9.47 28.91 -7.85
C ASP A 284 -8.26 28.16 -8.46
N LEU A 285 -8.47 27.49 -9.59
CA LEU A 285 -7.38 26.81 -10.30
C LEU A 285 -6.35 27.79 -10.88
N HIS A 286 -6.80 28.94 -11.42
CA HIS A 286 -5.91 29.99 -11.87
C HIS A 286 -5.00 30.51 -10.75
N LEU A 287 -5.57 30.77 -9.56
CA LEU A 287 -4.78 31.23 -8.40
C LEU A 287 -3.72 30.22 -7.98
N VAL A 288 -4.05 28.94 -8.03
CA VAL A 288 -3.13 27.85 -7.66
C VAL A 288 -2.03 27.64 -8.70
N LEU A 289 -2.33 27.90 -10.00
CA LEU A 289 -1.39 27.78 -11.11
C LEU A 289 -0.74 29.11 -11.49
N SER A 290 -0.73 30.08 -10.60
CA SER A 290 -0.09 31.39 -10.77
C SER A 290 0.88 31.66 -9.63
N ASP A 291 1.98 32.35 -9.94
CA ASP A 291 2.91 32.92 -8.97
C ASP A 291 3.17 34.40 -9.30
N GLU A 292 4.03 35.06 -8.54
CA GLU A 292 4.31 36.50 -8.69
C GLU A 292 4.86 36.87 -10.09
N SER A 293 5.43 35.92 -10.82
CA SER A 293 6.15 36.16 -12.08
C SER A 293 5.44 35.61 -13.31
N SER A 294 4.58 34.60 -13.16
CA SER A 294 3.99 33.89 -14.29
C SER A 294 2.69 33.16 -13.94
N LYS A 295 1.91 32.87 -14.96
CA LYS A 295 0.68 32.06 -14.86
C LYS A 295 0.69 30.97 -15.92
N ASP A 296 0.22 29.77 -15.58
CA ASP A 296 0.12 28.66 -16.54
C ASP A 296 -1.19 28.70 -17.32
N ILE A 297 -2.27 29.22 -16.70
CA ILE A 297 -3.60 29.38 -17.31
C ILE A 297 -4.23 30.72 -16.92
N ASP A 298 -5.19 31.18 -17.71
CA ASP A 298 -6.09 32.27 -17.34
C ASP A 298 -7.45 31.69 -16.93
N GLY A 299 -7.98 32.10 -15.76
CA GLY A 299 -9.21 31.54 -15.22
C GLY A 299 -10.46 31.92 -15.99
N GLN A 300 -10.50 33.14 -16.60
CA GLN A 300 -11.64 33.61 -17.41
C GLN A 300 -11.61 32.90 -18.78
N ASP A 301 -10.43 32.82 -19.40
CA ASP A 301 -10.28 32.13 -20.67
C ASP A 301 -10.56 30.62 -20.50
N LEU A 302 -10.09 30.01 -19.41
CA LEU A 302 -10.39 28.60 -19.08
C LEU A 302 -11.91 28.37 -18.97
N PHE A 303 -12.64 29.26 -18.30
CA PHE A 303 -14.09 29.17 -18.20
C PHE A 303 -14.75 29.25 -19.58
N ALA A 304 -14.38 30.25 -20.40
CA ALA A 304 -14.94 30.43 -21.75
C ALA A 304 -14.65 29.20 -22.64
N GLU A 305 -13.42 28.67 -22.59
CA GLU A 305 -13.03 27.45 -23.29
C GLU A 305 -13.87 26.24 -22.84
N ILE A 306 -14.08 26.05 -21.53
CA ILE A 306 -14.85 24.91 -20.98
C ILE A 306 -16.32 25.00 -21.41
N VAL A 307 -16.94 26.18 -21.36
CA VAL A 307 -18.35 26.36 -21.77
C VAL A 307 -18.57 25.92 -23.21
N ILE A 308 -17.61 26.18 -24.11
CA ILE A 308 -17.69 25.72 -25.50
C ILE A 308 -17.37 24.22 -25.58
N PHE A 309 -16.25 23.79 -24.96
CA PHE A 309 -15.75 22.43 -25.12
C PHE A 309 -16.66 21.37 -24.50
N ARG A 310 -17.32 21.65 -23.36
CA ARG A 310 -18.27 20.72 -22.73
C ARG A 310 -19.41 20.31 -23.64
N SER A 311 -19.79 21.15 -24.64
CA SER A 311 -20.83 20.83 -25.62
C SER A 311 -20.35 19.92 -26.76
N LEU A 312 -19.04 19.84 -26.97
CA LEU A 312 -18.40 19.07 -28.08
C LEU A 312 -18.04 17.64 -27.68
N VAL A 313 -18.15 17.31 -26.39
CA VAL A 313 -17.74 16.00 -25.89
C VAL A 313 -18.88 15.25 -25.21
N ASP A 314 -18.76 13.93 -25.15
CA ASP A 314 -19.73 13.07 -24.46
C ASP A 314 -19.61 13.19 -22.94
N GLU A 315 -20.69 12.88 -22.22
CA GLU A 315 -20.71 12.96 -20.74
C GLU A 315 -19.68 12.06 -20.05
N GLU A 316 -19.43 10.88 -20.62
CA GLU A 316 -18.51 9.87 -20.08
C GLU A 316 -17.08 10.00 -20.61
N VAL A 317 -16.74 11.15 -21.24
CA VAL A 317 -15.38 11.39 -21.75
C VAL A 317 -14.34 11.35 -20.63
N THR A 318 -13.32 10.52 -20.81
CA THR A 318 -12.18 10.49 -19.88
C THR A 318 -11.21 11.63 -20.16
N PRO A 319 -10.38 12.08 -19.19
CA PRO A 319 -9.40 13.16 -19.41
C PRO A 319 -8.43 12.90 -20.57
N LEU A 320 -8.03 11.64 -20.80
CA LEU A 320 -7.17 11.27 -21.94
C LEU A 320 -7.90 11.38 -23.29
N GLN A 321 -9.18 11.00 -23.33
CA GLN A 321 -10.01 11.15 -24.51
C GLN A 321 -10.29 12.64 -24.79
N ALA A 322 -10.57 13.43 -23.73
CA ALA A 322 -10.72 14.88 -23.84
C ALA A 322 -9.46 15.53 -24.42
N LEU A 323 -8.27 15.12 -23.96
CA LEU A 323 -7.00 15.63 -24.50
C LEU A 323 -6.80 15.23 -25.97
N ALA A 324 -7.26 14.04 -26.38
CA ALA A 324 -7.21 13.61 -27.78
C ALA A 324 -8.16 14.45 -28.67
N GLU A 325 -9.35 14.77 -28.19
CA GLU A 325 -10.29 15.66 -28.88
C GLU A 325 -9.76 17.12 -28.96
N LEU A 326 -9.21 17.65 -27.87
CA LEU A 326 -8.54 18.95 -27.87
C LEU A 326 -7.42 19.05 -28.91
N LYS A 327 -6.64 17.99 -29.09
CA LYS A 327 -5.58 17.92 -30.11
C LYS A 327 -6.13 18.03 -31.54
N LYS A 328 -7.32 17.46 -31.81
CA LYS A 328 -7.96 17.55 -33.14
C LYS A 328 -8.43 18.97 -33.47
N ASN A 329 -8.74 19.78 -32.45
CA ASN A 329 -9.21 21.14 -32.62
C ASN A 329 -8.10 22.20 -32.78
N GLY A 330 -6.90 21.78 -33.16
CA GLY A 330 -5.83 22.66 -33.66
C GLY A 330 -5.32 23.74 -32.69
N GLY A 331 -5.47 23.55 -31.36
CA GLY A 331 -4.98 24.50 -30.37
C GLY A 331 -5.94 25.62 -30.00
N SER A 332 -7.23 25.50 -30.36
CA SER A 332 -8.29 26.49 -30.04
C SER A 332 -8.61 26.58 -28.54
N PHE A 333 -8.16 25.61 -27.72
CA PHE A 333 -8.46 25.51 -26.28
C PHE A 333 -7.15 25.36 -25.48
N PRO A 334 -6.30 26.39 -25.43
CA PRO A 334 -4.98 26.28 -24.82
C PRO A 334 -5.04 26.06 -23.30
N ASN A 335 -5.94 26.77 -22.58
CA ASN A 335 -6.04 26.72 -21.13
C ASN A 335 -6.54 25.35 -20.65
N ILE A 336 -7.59 24.77 -21.26
CA ILE A 336 -8.06 23.41 -20.95
C ILE A 336 -6.94 22.40 -21.21
N THR A 337 -6.23 22.53 -22.37
CA THR A 337 -5.16 21.62 -22.73
C THR A 337 -4.06 21.61 -21.68
N ILE A 338 -3.64 22.80 -21.22
CA ILE A 338 -2.64 22.93 -20.16
C ILE A 338 -3.17 22.37 -18.84
N ALA A 339 -4.37 22.74 -18.42
CA ALA A 339 -4.98 22.30 -17.19
C ALA A 339 -5.10 20.77 -17.11
N ILE A 340 -5.59 20.11 -18.17
CA ILE A 340 -5.66 18.63 -18.22
C ILE A 340 -4.26 18.00 -18.24
N ARG A 341 -3.28 18.60 -18.91
CA ARG A 341 -1.91 18.05 -18.91
C ARG A 341 -1.25 18.15 -17.54
N ILE A 342 -1.50 19.21 -16.76
CA ILE A 342 -1.03 19.36 -15.38
C ILE A 342 -1.74 18.35 -14.48
N MET A 343 -3.07 18.18 -14.67
CA MET A 343 -3.87 17.24 -13.92
C MET A 343 -3.46 15.79 -14.15
N LEU A 344 -3.05 15.40 -15.33
CA LEU A 344 -2.70 14.01 -15.63
C LEU A 344 -1.36 13.64 -14.97
N PRO A 345 -1.36 12.80 -13.94
CA PRO A 345 -0.13 12.48 -13.23
C PRO A 345 0.82 11.67 -14.12
N VAL A 346 2.09 11.98 -14.07
CA VAL A 346 3.13 11.08 -14.59
C VAL A 346 3.20 9.89 -13.65
N ALA A 347 2.61 8.77 -14.05
CA ALA A 347 2.42 7.60 -13.18
C ALA A 347 3.76 6.94 -12.83
N SER A 348 4.15 7.01 -11.55
CA SER A 348 5.26 6.24 -10.99
C SER A 348 4.99 4.73 -10.93
N ALA A 349 3.73 4.31 -11.01
CA ALA A 349 3.34 2.89 -10.93
C ALA A 349 3.92 2.03 -12.05
N CYS A 350 4.15 2.58 -13.24
CA CYS A 350 4.84 1.87 -14.32
C CYS A 350 6.33 1.65 -13.97
N ALA A 351 6.97 2.65 -13.37
CA ALA A 351 8.36 2.54 -12.91
C ALA A 351 8.51 1.49 -11.78
N GLU A 352 7.61 1.48 -10.80
CA GLU A 352 7.63 0.48 -9.72
C GLU A 352 7.47 -0.96 -10.24
N ARG A 353 6.60 -1.18 -11.22
CA ARG A 353 6.46 -2.49 -11.88
C ARG A 353 7.73 -2.88 -12.63
N SER A 354 8.36 -1.95 -13.29
CA SER A 354 9.63 -2.14 -14.00
C SER A 354 10.75 -2.50 -13.01
N PHE A 355 10.84 -1.82 -11.87
CA PHE A 355 11.80 -2.17 -10.81
C PHE A 355 11.52 -3.54 -10.18
N SER A 356 10.25 -3.94 -10.04
CA SER A 356 9.90 -5.28 -9.56
C SER A 356 10.35 -6.36 -10.56
N LYS A 357 10.19 -6.13 -11.86
CA LYS A 357 10.72 -7.02 -12.90
C LYS A 357 12.25 -7.04 -12.92
N LEU A 358 12.87 -5.87 -12.78
CA LEU A 358 14.33 -5.74 -12.70
C LEU A 358 14.92 -6.55 -11.54
N LYS A 359 14.26 -6.58 -10.37
CA LYS A 359 14.66 -7.40 -9.23
C LYS A 359 14.64 -8.90 -9.55
N ILE A 360 13.70 -9.36 -10.37
CA ILE A 360 13.65 -10.77 -10.81
C ILE A 360 14.79 -11.06 -11.78
N ILE A 361 15.10 -10.15 -12.70
CA ILE A 361 16.19 -10.30 -13.66
C ILE A 361 17.56 -10.27 -12.94
N LYS A 362 17.75 -9.29 -12.06
CA LYS A 362 18.95 -9.14 -11.22
C LYS A 362 18.78 -9.90 -9.89
N SER A 363 18.63 -11.20 -9.98
CA SER A 363 18.63 -12.09 -8.79
C SER A 363 20.05 -12.26 -8.24
N TYR A 364 20.15 -12.82 -7.02
CA TYR A 364 21.45 -13.13 -6.40
C TYR A 364 22.39 -13.92 -7.32
N LEU A 365 21.84 -14.90 -8.04
CA LEU A 365 22.60 -15.73 -9.01
C LEU A 365 23.01 -14.99 -10.28
N ARG A 366 22.51 -13.79 -10.53
CA ARG A 366 22.76 -12.97 -11.72
C ARG A 366 23.28 -11.56 -11.39
N ASN A 367 23.99 -11.45 -10.26
CA ASN A 367 24.52 -10.16 -9.78
C ASN A 367 25.60 -9.56 -10.71
N SER A 368 26.31 -10.40 -11.47
CA SER A 368 27.41 -10.03 -12.37
C SER A 368 26.98 -9.62 -13.78
N ILE A 369 25.66 -9.50 -14.05
CA ILE A 369 25.18 -9.06 -15.37
C ILE A 369 25.60 -7.62 -15.61
N GLY A 370 26.31 -7.39 -16.73
CA GLY A 370 26.67 -6.06 -17.21
C GLY A 370 25.44 -5.22 -17.58
N GLN A 371 25.62 -3.89 -17.64
CA GLN A 371 24.53 -2.92 -17.84
C GLN A 371 23.75 -3.18 -19.14
N ASP A 372 24.45 -3.42 -20.27
CA ASP A 372 23.81 -3.62 -21.57
C ASP A 372 22.89 -4.83 -21.56
N LYS A 373 23.40 -5.97 -21.11
CA LYS A 373 22.61 -7.21 -20.99
C LYS A 373 21.44 -7.07 -20.02
N LEU A 374 21.60 -6.28 -18.95
CA LEU A 374 20.54 -5.99 -17.99
C LEU A 374 19.45 -5.14 -18.65
N SER A 375 19.85 -4.13 -19.45
CA SER A 375 18.94 -3.26 -20.19
C SER A 375 18.14 -4.06 -21.23
N ASP A 376 18.78 -4.93 -21.98
CA ASP A 376 18.14 -5.79 -23.00
C ASP A 376 17.10 -6.73 -22.36
N LEU A 377 17.46 -7.40 -21.27
CA LEU A 377 16.56 -8.29 -20.54
C LEU A 377 15.38 -7.52 -19.89
N ALA A 378 15.64 -6.32 -19.41
CA ALA A 378 14.61 -5.44 -18.88
C ALA A 378 13.63 -5.01 -19.96
N LEU A 379 14.12 -4.62 -21.14
CA LEU A 379 13.30 -4.26 -22.30
C LEU A 379 12.39 -5.41 -22.74
N LEU A 380 12.95 -6.60 -22.94
CA LEU A 380 12.18 -7.81 -23.26
C LEU A 380 11.11 -8.14 -22.21
N SER A 381 11.41 -7.92 -20.94
CA SER A 381 10.47 -8.17 -19.85
C SER A 381 9.37 -7.11 -19.75
N ILE A 382 9.66 -5.85 -20.06
CA ILE A 382 8.70 -4.75 -20.07
C ILE A 382 7.77 -4.88 -21.27
N GLU A 383 8.33 -5.10 -22.45
CA GLU A 383 7.62 -5.21 -23.71
C GLU A 383 7.22 -6.65 -24.06
N GLN A 384 6.81 -7.43 -23.03
CA GLN A 384 6.49 -8.85 -23.19
C GLN A 384 5.43 -9.14 -24.26
N LYS A 385 4.45 -8.25 -24.43
CA LYS A 385 3.40 -8.43 -25.45
C LYS A 385 3.98 -8.32 -26.86
N MET A 386 4.83 -7.31 -27.08
CA MET A 386 5.51 -7.09 -28.35
C MET A 386 6.53 -8.21 -28.61
N SER A 387 7.30 -8.58 -27.61
CA SER A 387 8.28 -9.68 -27.66
C SER A 387 7.63 -10.99 -28.11
N LYS A 388 6.42 -11.32 -27.61
CA LYS A 388 5.69 -12.55 -28.00
C LYS A 388 5.15 -12.53 -29.43
N SER A 389 5.00 -11.36 -30.05
CA SER A 389 4.52 -11.22 -31.43
C SER A 389 5.63 -11.26 -32.47
N ILE A 390 6.90 -11.24 -32.04
CA ILE A 390 8.05 -11.28 -32.97
C ILE A 390 8.29 -12.71 -33.46
N ASN A 391 8.51 -12.85 -34.77
CA ASN A 391 9.01 -14.10 -35.33
C ASN A 391 10.52 -14.21 -35.05
N TYR A 392 10.92 -15.21 -34.28
CA TYR A 392 12.30 -15.40 -33.85
C TYR A 392 13.19 -16.17 -34.86
N GLU A 393 12.66 -16.65 -35.98
CA GLU A 393 13.43 -17.43 -36.96
C GLU A 393 14.64 -16.65 -37.53
N GLU A 394 14.43 -15.37 -37.88
CA GLU A 394 15.53 -14.51 -38.35
C GLU A 394 16.60 -14.30 -37.28
N VAL A 395 16.17 -14.13 -36.02
CA VAL A 395 17.10 -13.95 -34.90
C VAL A 395 17.86 -15.24 -34.63
N ILE A 396 17.21 -16.40 -34.71
CA ILE A 396 17.85 -17.72 -34.55
C ILE A 396 18.89 -17.94 -35.67
N ASN A 397 18.55 -17.63 -36.92
CA ASN A 397 19.45 -17.77 -38.04
C ASN A 397 20.67 -16.84 -37.95
N ALA A 398 20.45 -15.57 -37.60
CA ALA A 398 21.53 -14.63 -37.36
C ALA A 398 22.47 -15.06 -36.22
N PHE A 399 21.88 -15.61 -35.17
CA PHE A 399 22.63 -16.14 -34.04
C PHE A 399 23.43 -17.40 -34.41
N ALA A 400 22.85 -18.30 -35.21
CA ALA A 400 23.53 -19.51 -35.71
C ALA A 400 24.69 -19.21 -36.62
N GLN A 401 24.59 -18.14 -37.45
CA GLN A 401 25.63 -17.70 -38.38
C GLN A 401 26.81 -16.96 -37.70
N SER A 402 26.68 -16.64 -36.41
CA SER A 402 27.76 -15.95 -35.70
C SER A 402 29.03 -16.81 -35.60
N LYS A 403 30.18 -16.24 -36.00
CA LYS A 403 31.50 -16.92 -36.04
C LYS A 403 31.96 -17.54 -34.72
N SER A 404 31.34 -17.19 -33.58
CA SER A 404 31.63 -17.77 -32.27
C SER A 404 30.96 -19.10 -32.02
N ARG A 405 30.19 -19.67 -32.95
CA ARG A 405 29.41 -20.89 -32.81
C ARG A 405 30.11 -22.10 -33.41
N LYS A 406 30.19 -23.17 -32.63
CA LYS A 406 30.78 -24.46 -33.05
C LYS A 406 29.73 -25.45 -33.57
N LYS A 407 28.43 -25.15 -33.52
CA LYS A 407 27.32 -25.99 -33.99
C LYS A 407 26.56 -25.27 -35.08
N ILE A 408 26.33 -25.98 -36.17
CA ILE A 408 25.40 -25.62 -37.24
C ILE A 408 24.02 -26.13 -36.83
N PHE A 409 23.02 -25.26 -36.80
CA PHE A 409 21.63 -25.63 -36.51
C PHE A 409 20.89 -25.93 -37.81
#